data_cc4f870edfd8f5ab7026b2b5e151f168
#
_entry.id   cc4f870edfd8f5ab7026b2b5e151f168
#
_cell.length_a   1.000
_cell.length_b   1.000
_cell.length_c   1.000
_cell.angle_alpha   90.00
_cell.angle_beta   90.00
_cell.angle_gamma   90.00
#
_symmetry.space_group_name_H-M   'P 1'
#
loop_
_entity.id
_entity.type
_entity.pdbx_description
1 polymer ?
#
loop_
_entity_poly.entity_id
_entity_poly.type
_entity_poly.pdbx_seq_one_letter_code
_entity_poly.pdbx_strand_id
1 'polypeptide(L)'
;MKKPNPRDAIPDYAERARRLGDLIAAPALPIADVALFLDLPLSTIDKLRATGKGPKCFRLGRRLYVRNVDLRDWLDAMAISEAAA
;
A
#
# COMPACT_ATOMS: atom_id res chain seq x y z
N MET A 1 7.01 -6.71 -32.88
CA MET A 1 5.88 -6.52 -32.12
C MET A 1 6.04 -5.36 -31.18
N LYS A 2 5.04 -4.57 -31.15
CA LYS A 2 5.11 -3.42 -30.39
C LYS A 2 4.82 -3.71 -28.94
N LYS A 3 5.65 -3.23 -28.07
CA LYS A 3 5.42 -3.42 -26.70
C LYS A 3 4.34 -2.46 -26.25
N PRO A 4 3.39 -2.90 -25.46
CA PRO A 4 2.35 -1.98 -25.01
C PRO A 4 2.98 -0.94 -24.13
N ASN A 5 2.61 0.28 -24.32
CA ASN A 5 3.11 1.29 -23.47
C ASN A 5 2.27 1.33 -22.20
N PRO A 6 2.67 2.08 -21.20
CA PRO A 6 1.97 2.05 -19.92
C PRO A 6 0.51 2.40 -20.04
N ARG A 7 0.14 3.15 -21.04
CA ARG A 7 -1.24 3.48 -21.19
C ARG A 7 -2.04 2.35 -21.70
N ASP A 8 -1.45 1.58 -22.61
CA ASP A 8 -2.11 0.40 -23.09
C ASP A 8 -2.25 -0.61 -22.00
N ALA A 9 -1.44 -0.50 -20.99
CA ALA A 9 -1.52 -1.42 -19.88
C ALA A 9 -2.59 -1.01 -18.90
N ILE A 10 -3.21 0.10 -19.08
CA ILE A 10 -4.32 0.44 -18.26
C ILE A 10 -5.39 -0.60 -18.31
N PRO A 11 -5.68 -1.14 -19.48
CA PRO A 11 -6.62 -2.23 -19.51
C PRO A 11 -6.11 -3.41 -18.77
N ASP A 12 -4.90 -3.36 -18.27
CA ASP A 12 -4.48 -4.44 -17.46
C ASP A 12 -5.09 -4.35 -16.13
N TYR A 13 -6.36 -4.28 -16.12
CA TYR A 13 -7.13 -4.45 -14.96
C TYR A 13 -6.87 -5.80 -14.35
N ALA A 14 -6.79 -6.83 -15.19
CA ALA A 14 -6.61 -8.17 -14.69
C ALA A 14 -5.29 -8.33 -13.99
N GLU A 15 -4.24 -7.77 -14.55
CA GLU A 15 -2.94 -7.87 -13.94
C GLU A 15 -2.85 -7.03 -12.68
N ARG A 16 -3.44 -5.85 -12.70
CA ARG A 16 -3.46 -5.00 -11.55
C ARG A 16 -4.26 -5.63 -10.41
N ALA A 17 -5.41 -6.20 -10.73
CA ALA A 17 -6.23 -6.85 -9.74
C ALA A 17 -5.52 -8.05 -9.14
N ARG A 18 -4.80 -8.82 -9.98
CA ARG A 18 -4.06 -9.94 -9.50
C ARG A 18 -2.94 -9.51 -8.57
N ARG A 19 -2.25 -8.43 -8.93
CA ARG A 19 -1.19 -7.93 -8.08
C ARG A 19 -1.72 -7.43 -6.75
N LEU A 20 -2.86 -6.76 -6.75
CA LEU A 20 -3.48 -6.33 -5.51
C LEU A 20 -3.87 -7.52 -4.65
N GLY A 21 -4.36 -8.57 -5.27
CA GLY A 21 -4.69 -9.78 -4.55
C GLY A 21 -3.45 -10.41 -3.93
N ASP A 22 -2.34 -10.43 -4.66
CA ASP A 22 -1.10 -10.94 -4.13
C ASP A 22 -0.61 -10.11 -2.95
N LEU A 23 -0.75 -8.79 -3.03
CA LEU A 23 -0.35 -7.92 -1.95
C LEU A 23 -1.20 -8.16 -0.71
N ILE A 24 -2.48 -8.35 -0.90
CA ILE A 24 -3.38 -8.62 0.22
C ILE A 24 -3.00 -9.93 0.92
N ALA A 25 -2.57 -10.91 0.16
CA ALA A 25 -2.22 -12.21 0.70
C ALA A 25 -0.82 -12.25 1.30
N ALA A 26 0.01 -11.28 1.00
CA ALA A 26 1.39 -11.28 1.48
C ALA A 26 1.43 -11.03 2.98
N PRO A 27 2.34 -11.70 3.71
CA PRO A 27 2.45 -11.47 5.16
C PRO A 27 2.99 -10.09 5.49
N ALA A 28 3.78 -9.51 4.60
CA ALA A 28 4.31 -8.17 4.78
C ALA A 28 4.48 -7.53 3.41
N LEU A 29 4.39 -6.22 3.38
CA LEU A 29 4.46 -5.45 2.14
C LEU A 29 5.51 -4.36 2.27
N PRO A 30 6.30 -4.10 1.22
CA PRO A 30 7.11 -2.89 1.20
C PRO A 30 6.22 -1.66 1.33
N ILE A 31 6.71 -0.63 1.97
CA ILE A 31 5.92 0.58 2.17
C ILE A 31 5.49 1.19 0.83
N ALA A 32 6.31 1.06 -0.19
CA ALA A 32 5.97 1.57 -1.51
C ALA A 32 4.75 0.82 -2.08
N ASP A 33 4.64 -0.47 -1.79
CA ASP A 33 3.51 -1.25 -2.25
C ASP A 33 2.24 -0.90 -1.48
N VAL A 34 2.38 -0.50 -0.23
CA VAL A 34 1.23 -0.02 0.54
C VAL A 34 0.67 1.24 -0.11
N ALA A 35 1.54 2.16 -0.50
CA ALA A 35 1.11 3.37 -1.18
C ALA A 35 0.42 3.03 -2.49
N LEU A 36 1.00 2.10 -3.24
CA LEU A 36 0.40 1.68 -4.50
C LEU A 36 -0.95 1.01 -4.28
N PHE A 37 -1.03 0.16 -3.28
CA PHE A 37 -2.26 -0.56 -2.95
C PHE A 37 -3.38 0.42 -2.57
N LEU A 38 -3.05 1.49 -1.86
CA LEU A 38 -4.02 2.49 -1.44
C LEU A 38 -4.17 3.61 -2.44
N ASP A 39 -3.42 3.55 -3.55
CA ASP A 39 -3.48 4.57 -4.59
C ASP A 39 -3.13 5.95 -4.05
N LEU A 40 -2.10 6.00 -3.23
CA LEU A 40 -1.62 7.24 -2.63
C LEU A 40 -0.18 7.49 -3.03
N PRO A 41 0.22 8.76 -3.12
CA PRO A 41 1.64 9.05 -3.29
C PRO A 41 2.43 8.54 -2.08
N LEU A 42 3.62 8.05 -2.33
CA LEU A 42 4.48 7.60 -1.25
C LEU A 42 4.75 8.73 -0.26
N SER A 43 4.84 9.96 -0.76
CA SER A 43 5.06 11.11 0.11
C SER A 43 3.95 11.28 1.14
N THR A 44 2.72 10.92 0.80
CA THR A 44 1.62 10.99 1.74
C THR A 44 1.82 9.98 2.88
N ILE A 45 2.24 8.77 2.54
CA ILE A 45 2.53 7.76 3.55
C ILE A 45 3.69 8.22 4.42
N ASP A 46 4.71 8.79 3.81
CA ASP A 46 5.86 9.28 4.57
C ASP A 46 5.49 10.38 5.55
N LYS A 47 4.60 11.27 5.13
CA LYS A 47 4.13 12.31 6.03
C LYS A 47 3.35 11.73 7.19
N LEU A 48 2.50 10.76 6.94
CA LEU A 48 1.75 10.11 8.00
C LEU A 48 2.70 9.45 8.98
N ARG A 49 3.72 8.76 8.47
CA ARG A 49 4.70 8.14 9.34
C ARG A 49 5.45 9.16 10.17
N ALA A 50 5.81 10.27 9.57
CA ALA A 50 6.57 11.31 10.26
C ALA A 50 5.78 11.93 11.40
N THR A 51 4.46 11.97 11.29
CA THR A 51 3.62 12.54 12.32
C THR A 51 3.07 11.48 13.28
N GLY A 52 3.53 10.25 13.16
CA GLY A 52 3.09 9.18 14.05
C GLY A 52 1.70 8.65 13.74
N LYS A 53 1.17 8.98 12.58
CA LYS A 53 -0.18 8.56 12.19
C LYS A 53 -0.20 7.50 11.12
N GLY A 54 0.96 6.97 10.77
CA GLY A 54 1.05 5.93 9.76
C GLY A 54 0.99 4.55 10.36
N PRO A 55 1.06 3.53 9.50
CA PRO A 55 1.05 2.16 9.99
C PRO A 55 2.37 1.82 10.65
N LYS A 56 2.36 0.77 11.45
CA LYS A 56 3.58 0.27 12.06
C LYS A 56 4.46 -0.31 10.97
N CYS A 57 5.68 0.15 10.93
CA CYS A 57 6.64 -0.31 9.94
C CYS A 57 7.84 -0.94 10.61
N PHE A 58 8.49 -1.81 9.90
CA PHE A 58 9.74 -2.39 10.38
C PHE A 58 10.71 -2.44 9.20
N ARG A 59 11.99 -2.45 9.53
CA ARG A 59 13.01 -2.44 8.51
C ARG A 59 13.50 -3.86 8.27
N LEU A 60 13.50 -4.25 7.01
CA LEU A 60 14.00 -5.54 6.61
C LEU A 60 15.05 -5.28 5.54
N GLY A 61 16.31 -5.43 5.93
CA GLY A 61 17.38 -5.03 5.03
C GLY A 61 17.38 -3.52 4.90
N ARG A 62 17.27 -3.05 3.67
CA ARG A 62 17.26 -1.63 3.40
C ARG A 62 15.86 -1.08 3.18
N ARG A 63 14.86 -1.93 3.27
CA ARG A 63 13.51 -1.52 2.95
C ARG A 63 12.64 -1.50 4.17
N LEU A 64 11.68 -0.61 4.13
CA LEU A 64 10.64 -0.56 5.14
C LEU A 64 9.47 -1.40 4.69
N TYR A 65 8.97 -2.22 5.61
CA TYR A 65 7.84 -3.10 5.37
C TYR A 65 6.76 -2.86 6.39
N VAL A 66 5.54 -3.23 6.04
CA VAL A 66 4.40 -3.21 6.94
C VAL A 66 3.82 -4.61 6.95
N ARG A 67 3.60 -5.18 8.13
CA ARG A 67 2.94 -6.47 8.20
C ARG A 67 1.48 -6.29 7.78
N ASN A 68 0.95 -7.30 7.13
CA ASN A 68 -0.43 -7.26 6.66
C ASN A 68 -1.39 -6.96 7.81
N VAL A 69 -1.19 -7.56 8.95
CA VAL A 69 -2.08 -7.34 10.10
C VAL A 69 -1.97 -5.89 10.60
N ASP A 70 -0.78 -5.33 10.58
CA ASP A 70 -0.60 -3.94 10.99
C ASP A 70 -1.24 -2.97 10.02
N LEU A 71 -1.19 -3.29 8.73
CA LEU A 71 -1.84 -2.48 7.72
C LEU A 71 -3.35 -2.48 7.93
N ARG A 72 -3.92 -3.65 8.19
CA ARG A 72 -5.35 -3.76 8.43
C ARG A 72 -5.76 -3.04 9.69
N ASP A 73 -4.99 -3.19 10.76
CA ASP A 73 -5.29 -2.52 12.01
C ASP A 73 -5.25 -1.01 11.85
N TRP A 74 -4.25 -0.53 11.10
CA TRP A 74 -4.13 0.89 10.84
C TRP A 74 -5.31 1.41 10.04
N LEU A 75 -5.71 0.69 9.01
CA LEU A 75 -6.86 1.10 8.20
C LEU A 75 -8.14 1.08 9.03
N ASP A 76 -8.30 0.08 9.87
CA ASP A 76 -9.47 0.00 10.74
C ASP A 76 -9.50 1.18 11.70
N ALA A 77 -8.36 1.52 12.28
CA ALA A 77 -8.28 2.64 13.20
C ALA A 77 -8.60 3.96 12.50
N MET A 78 -8.11 4.12 11.27
CA MET A 78 -8.40 5.32 10.50
C MET A 78 -9.89 5.41 10.16
N ALA A 79 -10.49 4.30 9.80
CA ALA A 79 -11.90 4.27 9.45
C ALA A 79 -12.77 4.57 10.67
N ILE A 80 -12.42 4.02 11.82
CA ILE A 80 -13.16 4.26 13.05
C ILE A 80 -13.03 5.73 13.45
N SER A 81 -11.84 6.27 13.36
CA SER A 81 -11.60 7.66 13.72
C SER A 81 -12.41 8.60 12.82
N GLU A 82 -12.44 8.31 11.55
CA GLU A 82 -13.20 9.12 10.60
C GLU A 82 -14.70 9.02 10.86
N ALA A 83 -15.16 7.84 11.17
CA ALA A 83 -16.58 7.63 11.46
C ALA A 83 -17.00 8.30 12.75
N ALA A 84 -16.08 8.46 13.69
CA ALA A 84 -16.38 9.08 14.98
C ALA A 84 -16.31 10.61 14.90
N ALA A 85 -15.76 11.13 13.83
CA ALA A 85 -15.55 12.59 13.71
C ALA A 85 -16.84 13.36 13.45
#